data_a62ef0cd74a0f3ead3696217ef64b28e
#
_entry.id   a62ef0cd74a0f3ead3696217ef64b28e
#
_cell.length_a   1.000
_cell.length_b   1.000
_cell.length_c   1.000
_cell.angle_alpha   90.00
_cell.angle_beta   90.00
_cell.angle_gamma   90.00
#
_symmetry.space_group_name_H-M   'P 1'
#
loop_
_entity.id
_entity.type
_entity.pdbx_description
1 polymer ?
#
loop_
_entity_poly.entity_id
_entity_poly.type
_entity_poly.pdbx_seq_one_letter_code
_entity_poly.pdbx_strand_id
1 'polypeptide(L)'
;MIIPINIFRVSILICMFTASQFVSFSQDDDDWDEEKKSIHSFYDTRVINGHSVETLEKGTLDFRITHRFGNIAVPSSGRTLFGLDNSTDIRIAFEYAPTDQLLLGFGRSKGYVPFTEYWDGFAKYKILRQGEKFPVSLSAVSSVFATSMASSDDTTLLTNFSNPARRFSYYTQLIVARNLFDKITVQLAPGLLHRNFVNYDDENTNFVLGGMLRYNFYKKLSVLVEYYHMFRNPDLGAFSRYKQPLGIALEIKTYAHVFQLSFTNSEAIGEGQFIPYTASNWLDGEFRFGFTISREF
;
A
#
# COMPACT_ATOMS: atom_id res chain seq x y z
N MET A 1 -25.88 20.91 -24.56
CA MET A 1 -25.22 22.18 -24.20
C MET A 1 -24.05 21.84 -23.30
N ILE A 2 -22.86 21.96 -23.86
CA ILE A 2 -21.59 21.45 -23.33
C ILE A 2 -21.09 22.45 -22.28
N ILE A 3 -20.92 22.00 -21.03
CA ILE A 3 -20.28 22.83 -19.99
C ILE A 3 -18.83 22.39 -19.87
N PRO A 4 -17.87 23.33 -19.92
CA PRO A 4 -16.49 23.04 -20.24
C PRO A 4 -15.61 22.71 -19.01
N ILE A 5 -14.73 21.90 -19.26
CA ILE A 5 -13.35 21.57 -18.81
C ILE A 5 -12.66 22.47 -17.71
N ASN A 6 -13.30 23.51 -17.19
CA ASN A 6 -12.64 24.44 -16.27
C ASN A 6 -12.56 23.98 -14.80
N ILE A 7 -13.36 23.00 -14.39
CA ILE A 7 -13.35 22.52 -12.98
C ILE A 7 -12.08 21.70 -12.69
N PHE A 8 -11.57 20.98 -13.70
CA PHE A 8 -10.37 20.16 -13.54
C PHE A 8 -9.10 21.01 -13.34
N ARG A 9 -9.05 22.23 -13.95
CA ARG A 9 -7.94 23.16 -13.80
C ARG A 9 -7.89 23.84 -12.42
N VAL A 10 -9.02 24.08 -11.81
CA VAL A 10 -9.10 24.72 -10.48
C VAL A 10 -8.70 23.74 -9.38
N SER A 11 -9.08 22.48 -9.48
CA SER A 11 -8.73 21.45 -8.48
C SER A 11 -7.22 21.14 -8.46
N ILE A 12 -6.57 21.12 -9.62
CA ILE A 12 -5.11 20.96 -9.71
C ILE A 12 -4.38 22.18 -9.13
N LEU A 13 -4.91 23.38 -9.32
CA LEU A 13 -4.30 24.60 -8.74
C LEU A 13 -4.40 24.64 -7.20
N ILE A 14 -5.49 24.16 -6.62
CA ILE A 14 -5.66 24.09 -5.15
C ILE A 14 -4.71 23.06 -4.53
N CYS A 15 -4.51 21.89 -5.16
CA CYS A 15 -3.52 20.93 -4.71
C CYS A 15 -2.08 21.43 -4.84
N MET A 16 -1.76 22.22 -5.86
CA MET A 16 -0.43 22.86 -6.00
C MET A 16 -0.21 23.99 -4.98
N PHE A 17 -1.26 24.72 -4.60
CA PHE A 17 -1.13 25.82 -3.64
C PHE A 17 -0.94 25.32 -2.20
N THR A 18 -1.54 24.19 -1.83
CA THR A 18 -1.30 23.57 -0.51
C THR A 18 0.07 22.91 -0.42
N ALA A 19 0.61 22.37 -1.50
CA ALA A 19 1.97 21.81 -1.54
C ALA A 19 3.05 22.89 -1.32
N SER A 20 2.83 24.14 -1.77
CA SER A 20 3.79 25.24 -1.59
C SER A 20 3.90 25.74 -0.15
N GLN A 21 2.88 25.55 0.67
CA GLN A 21 2.91 25.92 2.10
C GLN A 21 3.66 24.89 2.96
N PHE A 22 3.71 23.62 2.55
CA PHE A 22 4.46 22.59 3.26
C PHE A 22 5.98 22.65 3.02
N VAL A 23 6.43 23.31 1.95
CA VAL A 23 7.85 23.44 1.62
C VAL A 23 8.57 24.46 2.52
N SER A 24 7.85 25.35 3.21
CA SER A 24 8.43 26.41 4.06
C SER A 24 8.93 25.93 5.44
N PHE A 25 8.70 24.66 5.82
CA PHE A 25 9.08 24.11 7.14
C PHE A 25 10.41 23.34 7.13
N SER A 26 11.16 23.35 6.04
CA SER A 26 12.41 22.61 5.89
C SER A 26 13.60 23.55 5.70
N GLN A 27 13.86 24.42 6.66
CA GLN A 27 14.97 25.35 6.57
C GLN A 27 16.05 25.18 7.67
N ASP A 28 16.34 23.94 8.07
CA ASP A 28 17.50 23.66 8.92
C ASP A 28 17.96 22.21 8.72
N ASP A 29 18.64 21.87 7.63
CA ASP A 29 19.25 20.56 7.47
C ASP A 29 20.33 20.52 6.39
N ASP A 30 21.37 21.32 6.56
CA ASP A 30 22.59 21.20 5.73
C ASP A 30 23.59 20.14 6.26
N ASP A 31 23.26 19.44 7.37
CA ASP A 31 24.15 18.48 8.05
C ASP A 31 24.00 17.01 7.59
N TRP A 32 23.23 16.74 6.52
CA TRP A 32 22.93 15.36 6.10
C TRP A 32 23.82 14.80 5.00
N ASP A 33 24.83 15.54 4.54
CA ASP A 33 25.63 15.13 3.36
C ASP A 33 26.74 14.13 3.65
N GLU A 34 26.95 13.70 4.91
CA GLU A 34 28.02 12.75 5.28
C GLU A 34 27.55 11.36 5.71
N GLU A 35 26.26 11.05 5.77
CA GLU A 35 25.82 9.69 6.02
C GLU A 35 26.22 8.78 4.84
N LYS A 36 27.12 7.84 5.11
CA LYS A 36 27.62 6.81 4.18
C LYS A 36 26.57 6.50 3.12
N LYS A 37 26.93 6.66 1.87
CA LYS A 37 26.17 6.41 0.64
C LYS A 37 25.53 4.99 0.60
N SER A 38 24.62 4.70 1.52
CA SER A 38 23.83 3.49 1.48
C SER A 38 22.73 3.72 0.43
N ILE A 39 22.75 2.93 -0.63
CA ILE A 39 21.75 3.00 -1.68
C ILE A 39 20.43 2.50 -1.08
N HIS A 40 19.57 3.44 -0.66
CA HIS A 40 18.20 3.11 -0.26
C HIS A 40 17.34 3.02 -1.51
N SER A 41 16.74 1.87 -1.72
CA SER A 41 15.80 1.65 -2.83
C SER A 41 14.51 2.43 -2.61
N PHE A 42 13.99 2.43 -1.37
CA PHE A 42 12.82 3.20 -0.94
C PHE A 42 13.12 3.93 0.36
N TYR A 43 12.36 4.97 0.69
CA TYR A 43 12.50 5.69 1.97
C TYR A 43 11.72 5.04 3.10
N ASP A 44 10.82 4.13 2.79
CA ASP A 44 9.90 3.51 3.72
C ASP A 44 9.88 1.98 3.53
N THR A 45 9.46 1.26 4.55
CA THR A 45 9.22 -0.20 4.53
C THR A 45 8.02 -0.61 3.67
N ARG A 46 7.18 0.36 3.28
CA ARG A 46 6.05 0.20 2.35
C ARG A 46 6.21 1.13 1.15
N VAL A 47 5.71 0.69 -0.03
CA VAL A 47 5.65 1.57 -1.22
C VAL A 47 4.43 2.48 -1.12
N ILE A 48 3.23 1.96 -1.32
CA ILE A 48 1.96 2.64 -1.01
C ILE A 48 1.18 1.78 0.00
N ASN A 49 0.79 0.57 -0.40
CA ASN A 49 0.13 -0.43 0.44
C ASN A 49 1.03 -1.65 0.65
N GLY A 50 1.71 -2.09 -0.40
CA GLY A 50 2.58 -3.25 -0.41
C GLY A 50 3.96 -2.98 0.18
N HIS A 51 4.65 -4.04 0.52
CA HIS A 51 5.99 -3.97 1.09
C HIS A 51 7.03 -3.47 0.08
N SER A 52 7.91 -2.57 0.50
CA SER A 52 9.18 -2.30 -0.16
C SER A 52 10.22 -3.37 0.22
N VAL A 53 11.36 -3.36 -0.47
CA VAL A 53 12.50 -4.24 -0.15
C VAL A 53 13.19 -3.86 1.16
N GLU A 54 12.91 -2.66 1.70
CA GLU A 54 13.61 -2.12 2.87
C GLU A 54 13.13 -2.72 4.20
N THR A 55 14.08 -2.80 5.15
CA THR A 55 13.86 -3.02 6.58
C THR A 55 14.35 -1.80 7.35
N LEU A 56 13.94 -1.65 8.60
CA LEU A 56 14.44 -0.62 9.51
C LEU A 56 15.83 -1.02 10.06
N GLU A 57 16.54 -0.06 10.63
CA GLU A 57 17.75 -0.32 11.39
C GLU A 57 17.44 -1.06 12.70
N LYS A 58 18.41 -1.83 13.18
CA LYS A 58 18.26 -2.59 14.43
C LYS A 58 17.82 -1.71 15.59
N GLY A 59 16.77 -2.14 16.28
CA GLY A 59 16.23 -1.49 17.47
C GLY A 59 15.19 -0.41 17.17
N THR A 60 15.02 -0.03 15.90
CA THR A 60 14.03 0.97 15.48
C THR A 60 12.60 0.42 15.54
N LEU A 61 11.70 1.22 16.09
CA LEU A 61 10.26 1.03 16.06
C LEU A 61 9.63 2.06 15.12
N ASP A 62 8.87 1.63 14.13
CA ASP A 62 8.04 2.49 13.29
C ASP A 62 6.58 2.43 13.73
N PHE A 63 5.95 3.59 13.88
CA PHE A 63 4.51 3.74 14.07
C PHE A 63 3.89 4.33 12.81
N ARG A 64 2.87 3.66 12.29
CA ARG A 64 2.26 4.00 11.01
C ARG A 64 0.76 4.14 11.11
N ILE A 65 0.24 5.23 10.54
CA ILE A 65 -1.19 5.43 10.31
C ILE A 65 -1.40 5.60 8.81
N THR A 66 -2.28 4.79 8.23
CA THR A 66 -2.73 4.91 6.85
C THR A 66 -4.24 5.11 6.84
N HIS A 67 -4.71 6.09 6.09
CA HIS A 67 -6.12 6.41 5.95
C HIS A 67 -6.54 6.41 4.48
N ARG A 68 -7.73 5.86 4.20
CA ARG A 68 -8.34 5.79 2.89
C ARG A 68 -9.73 6.43 2.91
N PHE A 69 -9.98 7.31 1.94
CA PHE A 69 -11.23 8.03 1.80
C PHE A 69 -12.16 7.40 0.77
N GLY A 70 -13.31 8.04 0.53
CA GLY A 70 -14.25 7.63 -0.48
C GLY A 70 -13.83 7.98 -1.91
N ASN A 71 -14.66 7.63 -2.86
CA ASN A 71 -14.42 7.85 -4.29
C ASN A 71 -14.44 9.35 -4.63
N ILE A 72 -13.44 9.78 -5.42
CA ILE A 72 -13.26 11.20 -5.78
C ILE A 72 -14.12 11.59 -7.00
N ALA A 73 -14.21 10.72 -8.00
CA ALA A 73 -14.69 11.09 -9.33
C ALA A 73 -16.08 10.51 -9.68
N VAL A 74 -16.83 10.02 -8.69
CA VAL A 74 -18.21 9.59 -8.92
C VAL A 74 -19.13 10.81 -9.09
N PRO A 75 -20.26 10.71 -9.83
CA PRO A 75 -21.13 11.85 -10.12
C PRO A 75 -21.65 12.60 -8.88
N SER A 76 -21.76 11.93 -7.73
CA SER A 76 -22.21 12.52 -6.47
C SER A 76 -21.07 13.05 -5.58
N SER A 77 -19.81 12.94 -5.99
CA SER A 77 -18.65 13.23 -5.17
C SER A 77 -18.62 14.67 -4.63
N GLY A 78 -19.15 15.64 -5.34
CA GLY A 78 -19.28 17.02 -4.85
C GLY A 78 -20.09 17.16 -3.55
N ARG A 79 -21.01 16.23 -3.26
CA ARG A 79 -21.79 16.23 -2.02
C ARG A 79 -21.01 15.71 -0.81
N THR A 80 -19.93 14.97 -1.04
CA THR A 80 -19.10 14.32 -0.02
C THR A 80 -17.70 14.92 -0.01
N LEU A 81 -17.57 16.18 -0.41
CA LEU A 81 -16.29 16.89 -0.54
C LEU A 81 -15.25 16.03 -1.31
N PHE A 82 -15.67 15.51 -2.48
CA PHE A 82 -14.83 14.61 -3.32
C PHE A 82 -14.37 13.35 -2.57
N GLY A 83 -15.27 12.78 -1.76
CA GLY A 83 -15.03 11.56 -1.00
C GLY A 83 -14.36 11.77 0.35
N LEU A 84 -13.88 12.97 0.68
CA LEU A 84 -13.19 13.25 1.95
C LEU A 84 -14.07 13.08 3.19
N ASP A 85 -15.38 13.28 3.10
CA ASP A 85 -16.34 13.02 4.18
C ASP A 85 -16.51 11.54 4.50
N ASN A 86 -16.07 10.65 3.61
CA ASN A 86 -16.25 9.19 3.72
C ASN A 86 -14.92 8.51 3.99
N SER A 87 -14.77 7.92 5.18
CA SER A 87 -13.66 7.02 5.47
C SER A 87 -14.00 5.61 5.02
N THR A 88 -13.23 5.03 4.09
CA THR A 88 -13.39 3.63 3.69
C THR A 88 -12.59 2.70 4.59
N ASP A 89 -11.32 3.01 4.83
CA ASP A 89 -10.46 2.21 5.69
C ASP A 89 -9.45 3.09 6.45
N ILE A 90 -9.06 2.62 7.64
CA ILE A 90 -7.95 3.17 8.43
C ILE A 90 -7.15 2.01 8.99
N ARG A 91 -5.83 2.06 8.87
CA ARG A 91 -4.91 1.08 9.44
C ARG A 91 -3.93 1.76 10.39
N ILE A 92 -3.81 1.19 11.61
CA ILE A 92 -2.79 1.54 12.60
C ILE A 92 -1.85 0.36 12.71
N ALA A 93 -0.54 0.60 12.64
CA ALA A 93 0.45 -0.46 12.67
C ALA A 93 1.71 -0.06 13.41
N PHE A 94 2.42 -1.09 13.88
CA PHE A 94 3.74 -1.03 14.46
C PHE A 94 4.65 -1.99 13.71
N GLU A 95 5.86 -1.53 13.39
CA GLU A 95 6.91 -2.34 12.77
C GLU A 95 8.18 -2.21 13.61
N TYR A 96 8.82 -3.32 13.96
CA TYR A 96 10.02 -3.34 14.80
C TYR A 96 11.12 -4.19 14.18
N ALA A 97 12.34 -3.68 14.20
CA ALA A 97 13.52 -4.36 13.68
C ALA A 97 14.41 -4.90 14.82
N PRO A 98 14.28 -6.19 15.20
CA PRO A 98 15.20 -6.79 16.17
C PRO A 98 16.65 -6.88 15.64
N THR A 99 16.84 -6.92 14.33
CA THR A 99 18.13 -6.87 13.63
C THR A 99 17.99 -6.06 12.34
N ASP A 100 19.12 -5.65 11.73
CA ASP A 100 19.11 -4.93 10.45
C ASP A 100 18.48 -5.71 9.28
N GLN A 101 18.38 -7.04 9.42
CA GLN A 101 17.79 -7.90 8.40
C GLN A 101 16.36 -8.30 8.67
N LEU A 102 15.94 -8.36 9.94
CA LEU A 102 14.61 -8.84 10.33
C LEU A 102 13.72 -7.68 10.75
N LEU A 103 12.57 -7.56 10.09
CA LEU A 103 11.51 -6.64 10.43
C LEU A 103 10.24 -7.44 10.74
N LEU A 104 9.68 -7.20 11.90
CA LEU A 104 8.40 -7.76 12.34
C LEU A 104 7.37 -6.64 12.38
N GLY A 105 6.15 -6.92 11.96
CA GLY A 105 5.09 -5.93 11.99
C GLY A 105 3.75 -6.51 12.38
N PHE A 106 2.95 -5.65 12.99
CA PHE A 106 1.59 -5.96 13.39
C PHE A 106 0.70 -4.75 13.16
N GLY A 107 -0.49 -4.96 12.60
CA GLY A 107 -1.42 -3.90 12.28
C GLY A 107 -2.88 -4.29 12.46
N ARG A 108 -3.71 -3.27 12.61
CA ARG A 108 -5.16 -3.39 12.62
C ARG A 108 -5.78 -2.38 11.67
N SER A 109 -6.58 -2.88 10.75
CA SER A 109 -7.42 -2.06 9.88
C SER A 109 -8.87 -2.09 10.42
N LYS A 110 -9.60 -0.97 10.22
CA LYS A 110 -11.05 -1.01 10.29
C LYS A 110 -11.58 -2.09 9.34
N GLY A 111 -10.89 -2.19 8.18
CA GLY A 111 -11.23 -3.11 7.12
C GLY A 111 -12.36 -2.62 6.24
N TYR A 112 -12.44 -3.22 5.06
CA TYR A 112 -13.46 -2.98 4.06
C TYR A 112 -14.09 -4.31 3.65
N VAL A 113 -15.18 -4.28 2.87
CA VAL A 113 -15.83 -5.49 2.37
C VAL A 113 -14.81 -6.41 1.67
N PRO A 114 -14.81 -7.72 1.91
CA PRO A 114 -15.80 -8.47 2.69
C PRO A 114 -15.53 -8.51 4.21
N PHE A 115 -14.35 -8.12 4.69
CA PHE A 115 -13.97 -8.28 6.09
C PHE A 115 -13.72 -6.92 6.76
N THR A 116 -14.52 -6.60 7.77
CA THR A 116 -14.25 -5.54 8.73
C THR A 116 -13.46 -6.11 9.93
N GLU A 117 -12.90 -5.24 10.78
CA GLU A 117 -12.08 -5.65 11.93
C GLU A 117 -10.93 -6.58 11.54
N TYR A 118 -10.07 -6.08 10.66
CA TYR A 118 -9.03 -6.86 10.02
C TYR A 118 -7.68 -6.66 10.70
N TRP A 119 -6.99 -7.74 10.98
CA TRP A 119 -5.69 -7.78 11.62
C TRP A 119 -4.66 -8.34 10.65
N ASP A 120 -3.44 -7.84 10.71
CA ASP A 120 -2.31 -8.36 9.97
C ASP A 120 -1.07 -8.46 10.84
N GLY A 121 -0.28 -9.50 10.60
CA GLY A 121 1.06 -9.67 11.14
C GLY A 121 1.99 -10.13 10.04
N PHE A 122 3.25 -9.71 10.06
CA PHE A 122 4.23 -10.15 9.08
C PHE A 122 5.65 -10.26 9.66
N ALA A 123 6.46 -11.06 8.98
CA ALA A 123 7.90 -11.08 9.11
C ALA A 123 8.53 -10.81 7.74
N LYS A 124 9.45 -9.85 7.67
CA LYS A 124 10.24 -9.52 6.49
C LYS A 124 11.71 -9.76 6.80
N TYR A 125 12.40 -10.46 5.91
CA TYR A 125 13.82 -10.73 6.04
C TYR A 125 14.58 -10.19 4.83
N LYS A 126 15.52 -9.28 5.04
CA LYS A 126 16.42 -8.74 4.01
C LYS A 126 17.55 -9.74 3.76
N ILE A 127 17.55 -10.33 2.58
CA ILE A 127 18.51 -11.36 2.16
C ILE A 127 19.77 -10.72 1.56
N LEU A 128 19.58 -9.74 0.66
CA LEU A 128 20.64 -9.04 -0.05
C LEU A 128 20.37 -7.55 -0.08
N ARG A 129 21.41 -6.75 -0.06
CA ARG A 129 21.36 -5.30 -0.28
C ARG A 129 22.17 -4.95 -1.55
N GLN A 130 21.59 -4.11 -2.39
CA GLN A 130 22.27 -3.57 -3.56
C GLN A 130 23.52 -2.78 -3.15
N GLY A 131 24.62 -3.01 -3.84
CA GLY A 131 25.90 -2.36 -3.64
C GLY A 131 26.94 -2.92 -4.60
N GLU A 132 28.20 -2.79 -4.29
CA GLU A 132 29.31 -3.26 -5.15
C GLU A 132 29.28 -4.77 -5.41
N LYS A 133 28.85 -5.57 -4.43
CA LYS A 133 28.81 -7.05 -4.53
C LYS A 133 27.57 -7.59 -5.20
N PHE A 134 26.44 -6.93 -5.05
CA PHE A 134 25.14 -7.40 -5.54
C PHE A 134 24.44 -6.31 -6.34
N PRO A 135 23.96 -6.61 -7.56
CA PRO A 135 23.32 -5.63 -8.43
C PRO A 135 21.88 -5.30 -8.04
N VAL A 136 21.30 -6.02 -7.08
CA VAL A 136 19.91 -5.88 -6.61
C VAL A 136 19.82 -6.04 -5.10
N SER A 137 18.74 -5.50 -4.52
CA SER A 137 18.29 -5.83 -3.16
C SER A 137 17.25 -6.94 -3.23
N LEU A 138 17.26 -7.85 -2.25
CA LEU A 138 16.33 -8.98 -2.15
C LEU A 138 15.81 -9.11 -0.73
N SER A 139 14.51 -9.21 -0.57
CA SER A 139 13.84 -9.51 0.71
C SER A 139 12.75 -10.57 0.52
N ALA A 140 12.49 -11.34 1.57
CA ALA A 140 11.35 -12.25 1.66
C ALA A 140 10.38 -11.72 2.71
N VAL A 141 9.07 -11.80 2.42
CA VAL A 141 8.00 -11.39 3.35
C VAL A 141 6.99 -12.50 3.44
N SER A 142 6.57 -12.81 4.67
CA SER A 142 5.42 -13.68 4.91
C SER A 142 4.45 -12.97 5.84
N SER A 143 3.20 -12.85 5.42
CA SER A 143 2.13 -12.14 6.13
C SER A 143 0.98 -13.10 6.45
N VAL A 144 0.40 -12.95 7.63
CA VAL A 144 -0.84 -13.58 8.06
C VAL A 144 -1.88 -12.50 8.29
N PHE A 145 -3.10 -12.75 7.86
CA PHE A 145 -4.25 -11.88 8.03
C PHE A 145 -5.37 -12.62 8.72
N ALA A 146 -6.12 -11.91 9.55
CA ALA A 146 -7.27 -12.47 10.26
C ALA A 146 -8.37 -11.43 10.45
N THR A 147 -9.64 -11.86 10.46
CA THR A 147 -10.76 -11.00 10.84
C THR A 147 -11.34 -11.43 12.19
N SER A 148 -11.63 -10.45 13.05
CA SER A 148 -12.31 -10.66 14.34
C SER A 148 -13.82 -10.40 14.29
N MET A 149 -14.36 -10.03 13.13
CA MET A 149 -15.78 -9.73 12.98
C MET A 149 -16.69 -10.91 13.34
N ALA A 150 -17.93 -10.62 13.73
CA ALA A 150 -18.94 -11.62 14.05
C ALA A 150 -19.18 -12.57 12.86
N SER A 151 -19.41 -13.85 13.14
CA SER A 151 -19.78 -14.84 12.11
C SER A 151 -21.21 -14.60 11.64
N SER A 152 -21.43 -14.67 10.33
CA SER A 152 -22.78 -14.77 9.77
C SER A 152 -23.30 -16.20 9.91
N ASP A 153 -24.61 -16.34 10.16
CA ASP A 153 -25.31 -17.63 10.10
C ASP A 153 -25.57 -18.09 8.67
N ASP A 154 -25.52 -17.17 7.70
CA ASP A 154 -25.67 -17.47 6.28
C ASP A 154 -24.41 -18.17 5.76
N THR A 155 -24.55 -19.45 5.42
CA THR A 155 -23.45 -20.33 4.96
C THR A 155 -22.95 -19.96 3.54
N THR A 156 -23.68 -19.13 2.80
CA THR A 156 -23.31 -18.69 1.45
C THR A 156 -22.36 -17.47 1.46
N LEU A 157 -22.26 -16.78 2.60
CA LEU A 157 -21.42 -15.58 2.74
C LEU A 157 -19.98 -15.92 3.13
N LEU A 158 -19.03 -15.15 2.63
CA LEU A 158 -17.62 -15.20 3.03
C LEU A 158 -17.41 -14.93 4.53
N THR A 159 -18.38 -14.29 5.16
CA THR A 159 -18.37 -13.98 6.59
C THR A 159 -18.98 -15.08 7.47
N ASN A 160 -19.27 -16.26 6.90
CA ASN A 160 -19.61 -17.45 7.67
C ASN A 160 -18.33 -18.11 8.21
N PHE A 161 -18.07 -17.91 9.50
CA PHE A 161 -16.90 -18.45 10.20
C PHE A 161 -17.25 -19.64 11.08
N SER A 162 -18.13 -20.55 10.60
CA SER A 162 -18.46 -21.81 11.28
C SER A 162 -17.21 -22.65 11.59
N ASN A 163 -16.16 -22.53 10.74
CA ASN A 163 -14.82 -23.02 11.03
C ASN A 163 -13.88 -21.83 11.29
N PRO A 164 -13.21 -21.74 12.45
CA PRO A 164 -12.28 -20.65 12.77
C PRO A 164 -11.17 -20.43 11.74
N ALA A 165 -10.72 -21.48 11.05
CA ALA A 165 -9.71 -21.38 10.01
C ALA A 165 -10.13 -20.48 8.83
N ARG A 166 -11.45 -20.32 8.57
CA ARG A 166 -11.98 -19.46 7.50
C ARG A 166 -11.67 -17.97 7.71
N ARG A 167 -11.28 -17.56 8.93
CA ARG A 167 -10.90 -16.20 9.25
C ARG A 167 -9.54 -15.79 8.71
N PHE A 168 -8.70 -16.76 8.32
CA PHE A 168 -7.29 -16.53 8.01
C PHE A 168 -7.01 -16.55 6.52
N SER A 169 -6.08 -15.68 6.13
CA SER A 169 -5.41 -15.73 4.83
C SER A 169 -3.92 -15.44 5.01
N TYR A 170 -3.12 -15.83 4.01
CA TYR A 170 -1.66 -15.78 4.07
C TYR A 170 -1.12 -15.25 2.75
N TYR A 171 -0.09 -14.41 2.81
CA TYR A 171 0.59 -13.94 1.62
C TYR A 171 2.10 -14.01 1.82
N THR A 172 2.76 -14.76 0.95
CA THR A 172 4.22 -14.86 0.96
C THR A 172 4.76 -14.38 -0.37
N GLN A 173 5.75 -13.48 -0.32
CA GLN A 173 6.34 -12.86 -1.51
C GLN A 173 7.86 -12.74 -1.38
N LEU A 174 8.53 -12.80 -2.54
CA LEU A 174 9.92 -12.38 -2.71
C LEU A 174 9.92 -11.01 -3.33
N ILE A 175 10.73 -10.11 -2.80
CA ILE A 175 10.82 -8.72 -3.26
C ILE A 175 12.22 -8.51 -3.82
N VAL A 176 12.30 -8.20 -5.10
CA VAL A 176 13.55 -7.85 -5.80
C VAL A 176 13.46 -6.39 -6.22
N ALA A 177 14.41 -5.58 -5.80
CA ALA A 177 14.46 -4.16 -6.16
C ALA A 177 15.84 -3.78 -6.69
N ARG A 178 15.84 -2.79 -7.59
CA ARG A 178 17.05 -2.17 -8.11
C ARG A 178 16.88 -0.67 -8.21
N ASN A 179 17.79 0.05 -7.58
CA ASN A 179 17.95 1.47 -7.78
C ASN A 179 18.82 1.72 -9.02
N LEU A 180 18.32 2.57 -9.92
CA LEU A 180 18.95 2.96 -11.17
C LEU A 180 19.30 4.45 -11.13
N PHE A 181 20.57 4.79 -11.30
CA PHE A 181 21.06 6.18 -11.40
C PHE A 181 20.67 7.06 -10.20
N ASP A 182 20.53 6.49 -8.99
CA ASP A 182 20.14 7.17 -7.73
C ASP A 182 18.79 7.93 -7.78
N LYS A 183 18.04 7.78 -8.85
CA LYS A 183 16.76 8.50 -9.07
C LYS A 183 15.56 7.58 -9.26
N ILE A 184 15.77 6.45 -9.87
CA ILE A 184 14.69 5.52 -10.23
C ILE A 184 14.92 4.21 -9.51
N THR A 185 13.95 3.75 -8.76
CA THR A 185 13.91 2.40 -8.22
C THR A 185 12.79 1.62 -8.87
N VAL A 186 13.10 0.43 -9.34
CA VAL A 186 12.11 -0.54 -9.80
C VAL A 186 12.11 -1.73 -8.86
N GLN A 187 10.93 -2.28 -8.59
CA GLN A 187 10.73 -3.43 -7.73
C GLN A 187 9.72 -4.39 -8.34
N LEU A 188 10.02 -5.69 -8.26
CA LEU A 188 9.09 -6.78 -8.56
C LEU A 188 8.88 -7.62 -7.30
N ALA A 189 7.66 -8.07 -7.09
CA ALA A 189 7.25 -8.84 -5.93
C ALA A 189 6.36 -10.03 -6.34
N PRO A 190 6.93 -11.12 -6.89
CA PRO A 190 6.20 -12.36 -7.08
C PRO A 190 5.84 -12.99 -5.74
N GLY A 191 4.61 -13.50 -5.61
CA GLY A 191 4.13 -14.12 -4.39
C GLY A 191 2.93 -15.04 -4.58
N LEU A 192 2.56 -15.71 -3.48
CA LEU A 192 1.41 -16.59 -3.39
C LEU A 192 0.47 -16.11 -2.29
N LEU A 193 -0.77 -15.80 -2.67
CA LEU A 193 -1.85 -15.45 -1.75
C LEU A 193 -2.73 -16.69 -1.56
N HIS A 194 -2.86 -17.14 -0.31
CA HIS A 194 -3.76 -18.21 0.08
C HIS A 194 -4.84 -17.70 1.03
N ARG A 195 -6.11 -17.99 0.72
CA ARG A 195 -7.28 -17.67 1.53
C ARG A 195 -7.97 -18.96 1.92
N ASN A 196 -8.11 -19.21 3.21
CA ASN A 196 -8.70 -20.48 3.69
C ASN A 196 -10.17 -20.64 3.27
N PHE A 197 -10.85 -19.54 2.96
CA PHE A 197 -12.23 -19.57 2.50
C PHE A 197 -12.47 -18.49 1.44
N VAL A 198 -13.08 -18.86 0.34
CA VAL A 198 -13.43 -18.01 -0.80
C VAL A 198 -14.84 -18.37 -1.30
N ASN A 199 -15.41 -17.49 -2.13
CA ASN A 199 -16.65 -17.82 -2.84
C ASN A 199 -16.44 -19.00 -3.80
N TYR A 200 -17.50 -19.71 -4.12
CA TYR A 200 -17.48 -20.87 -5.03
C TYR A 200 -16.96 -20.53 -6.45
N ASP A 201 -16.98 -19.26 -6.82
CA ASP A 201 -16.53 -18.72 -8.10
C ASP A 201 -15.16 -18.01 -8.00
N ASP A 202 -14.34 -18.34 -7.00
CA ASP A 202 -12.98 -17.87 -6.82
C ASP A 202 -12.05 -19.01 -6.36
N GLU A 203 -10.73 -18.80 -6.38
CA GLU A 203 -9.71 -19.78 -6.01
C GLU A 203 -9.10 -19.43 -4.65
N ASN A 204 -8.83 -20.49 -3.85
CA ASN A 204 -8.18 -20.30 -2.54
C ASN A 204 -6.74 -19.81 -2.66
N THR A 205 -6.01 -20.24 -3.69
CA THR A 205 -4.59 -19.91 -3.87
C THR A 205 -4.38 -19.30 -5.23
N ASN A 206 -3.81 -18.10 -5.24
CA ASN A 206 -3.50 -17.38 -6.46
C ASN A 206 -2.04 -16.92 -6.47
N PHE A 207 -1.42 -16.99 -7.64
CA PHE A 207 -0.17 -16.29 -7.88
C PHE A 207 -0.44 -14.79 -8.02
N VAL A 208 0.46 -13.97 -7.45
CA VAL A 208 0.39 -12.51 -7.48
C VAL A 208 1.74 -11.96 -7.92
N LEU A 209 1.72 -10.98 -8.80
CA LEU A 209 2.91 -10.23 -9.19
C LEU A 209 2.72 -8.76 -8.87
N GLY A 210 3.47 -8.25 -7.90
CA GLY A 210 3.59 -6.82 -7.61
C GLY A 210 4.66 -6.17 -8.49
N GLY A 211 4.37 -4.98 -8.99
CA GLY A 211 5.31 -4.12 -9.69
C GLY A 211 5.27 -2.71 -9.10
N MET A 212 6.42 -2.18 -8.69
CA MET A 212 6.53 -0.86 -8.06
C MET A 212 7.62 -0.04 -8.72
N LEU A 213 7.38 1.26 -8.76
CA LEU A 213 8.31 2.26 -9.26
C LEU A 213 8.40 3.40 -8.24
N ARG A 214 9.62 3.87 -7.98
CA ARG A 214 9.89 5.14 -7.31
C ARG A 214 10.71 6.02 -8.23
N TYR A 215 10.29 7.27 -8.37
CA TYR A 215 11.06 8.31 -9.06
C TYR A 215 11.34 9.47 -8.10
N ASN A 216 12.60 9.63 -7.73
CA ASN A 216 13.07 10.73 -6.90
C ASN A 216 13.38 11.93 -7.81
N PHE A 217 12.48 12.93 -7.83
CA PHE A 217 12.62 14.09 -8.69
C PHE A 217 13.23 15.30 -7.99
N TYR A 218 13.18 15.34 -6.66
CA TYR A 218 13.78 16.41 -5.86
C TYR A 218 14.17 15.89 -4.48
N LYS A 219 15.35 16.25 -3.96
CA LYS A 219 15.96 15.84 -2.68
C LYS A 219 15.21 14.73 -1.91
N LYS A 220 14.13 15.09 -1.18
CA LYS A 220 13.33 14.19 -0.32
C LYS A 220 11.90 13.96 -0.86
N LEU A 221 11.66 14.29 -2.14
CA LEU A 221 10.37 14.14 -2.81
C LEU A 221 10.44 13.06 -3.88
N SER A 222 9.53 12.11 -3.81
CA SER A 222 9.42 11.02 -4.79
C SER A 222 7.99 10.84 -5.27
N VAL A 223 7.84 10.39 -6.50
CA VAL A 223 6.60 9.80 -7.00
C VAL A 223 6.71 8.30 -6.92
N LEU A 224 5.69 7.66 -6.38
CA LEU A 224 5.55 6.21 -6.28
C LEU A 224 4.44 5.74 -7.21
N VAL A 225 4.65 4.58 -7.83
CA VAL A 225 3.61 3.83 -8.53
C VAL A 225 3.63 2.40 -8.02
N GLU A 226 2.47 1.85 -7.73
CA GLU A 226 2.30 0.49 -7.23
C GLU A 226 1.18 -0.19 -8.00
N TYR A 227 1.47 -1.37 -8.53
CA TYR A 227 0.51 -2.19 -9.27
C TYR A 227 0.63 -3.64 -8.84
N TYR A 228 -0.52 -4.30 -8.65
CA TYR A 228 -0.57 -5.74 -8.40
C TYR A 228 -1.41 -6.45 -9.45
N HIS A 229 -0.88 -7.53 -9.99
CA HIS A 229 -1.61 -8.44 -10.85
C HIS A 229 -1.83 -9.77 -10.12
N MET A 230 -3.07 -10.06 -9.80
CA MET A 230 -3.48 -11.36 -9.27
C MET A 230 -3.98 -12.23 -10.41
N PHE A 231 -3.31 -13.34 -10.65
CA PHE A 231 -3.67 -14.29 -11.68
C PHE A 231 -4.87 -15.12 -11.23
N ARG A 232 -5.99 -14.94 -11.89
CA ARG A 232 -7.24 -15.65 -11.64
C ARG A 232 -7.64 -16.48 -12.85
N ASN A 233 -8.35 -17.58 -12.60
CA ASN A 233 -8.97 -18.35 -13.65
C ASN A 233 -10.06 -17.49 -14.35
N PRO A 234 -9.96 -17.25 -15.68
CA PRO A 234 -10.90 -16.41 -16.41
C PRO A 234 -12.32 -17.00 -16.50
N ASP A 235 -12.47 -18.30 -16.27
CA ASP A 235 -13.77 -18.99 -16.29
C ASP A 235 -14.59 -18.79 -15.01
N LEU A 236 -13.98 -18.19 -13.97
CA LEU A 236 -14.62 -17.91 -12.68
C LEU A 236 -15.15 -16.47 -12.59
N GLY A 237 -16.27 -16.30 -11.89
CA GLY A 237 -16.92 -14.99 -11.74
C GLY A 237 -16.07 -13.94 -11.05
N ALA A 238 -15.16 -14.35 -10.16
CA ALA A 238 -14.21 -13.46 -9.49
C ALA A 238 -13.27 -12.73 -10.47
N PHE A 239 -12.96 -13.31 -11.62
CA PHE A 239 -12.12 -12.68 -12.66
C PHE A 239 -12.73 -11.37 -13.19
N SER A 240 -14.01 -11.35 -13.47
CA SER A 240 -14.72 -10.15 -13.97
C SER A 240 -15.09 -9.17 -12.85
N ARG A 241 -15.37 -9.68 -11.66
CA ARG A 241 -15.81 -8.91 -10.49
C ARG A 241 -14.72 -8.03 -9.93
N TYR A 242 -13.49 -8.55 -9.78
CA TYR A 242 -12.40 -7.84 -9.15
C TYR A 242 -11.41 -7.28 -10.17
N LYS A 243 -10.88 -6.11 -9.87
CA LYS A 243 -9.93 -5.36 -10.69
C LYS A 243 -8.53 -5.45 -10.08
N GLN A 244 -7.54 -5.13 -10.89
CA GLN A 244 -6.17 -5.07 -10.43
C GLN A 244 -5.90 -3.78 -9.65
N PRO A 245 -5.31 -3.86 -8.43
CA PRO A 245 -4.95 -2.68 -7.65
C PRO A 245 -3.87 -1.86 -8.35
N LEU A 246 -4.10 -0.56 -8.45
CA LEU A 246 -3.14 0.43 -8.92
C LEU A 246 -3.16 1.64 -7.99
N GLY A 247 -1.99 2.10 -7.58
CA GLY A 247 -1.80 3.30 -6.77
C GLY A 247 -0.72 4.20 -7.33
N ILE A 248 -0.90 5.51 -7.16
CA ILE A 248 0.11 6.54 -7.42
C ILE A 248 0.20 7.40 -6.16
N ALA A 249 1.41 7.72 -5.71
CA ALA A 249 1.58 8.56 -4.53
C ALA A 249 2.72 9.57 -4.68
N LEU A 250 2.59 10.68 -3.94
CA LEU A 250 3.67 11.59 -3.62
C LEU A 250 4.22 11.21 -2.25
N GLU A 251 5.51 10.93 -2.18
CA GLU A 251 6.23 10.61 -0.96
C GLU A 251 7.12 11.79 -0.55
N ILE A 252 7.08 12.14 0.72
CA ILE A 252 7.86 13.22 1.33
C ILE A 252 8.60 12.64 2.53
N LYS A 253 9.94 12.54 2.46
CA LYS A 253 10.77 12.11 3.60
C LYS A 253 11.24 13.32 4.39
N THR A 254 11.09 13.29 5.70
CA THR A 254 11.70 14.20 6.67
C THR A 254 12.69 13.43 7.55
N TYR A 255 13.21 14.04 8.60
CA TYR A 255 14.16 13.39 9.51
C TYR A 255 13.64 12.05 10.08
N ALA A 256 12.49 12.08 10.74
CA ALA A 256 11.91 10.90 11.41
C ALA A 256 10.57 10.46 10.82
N HIS A 257 10.06 11.14 9.77
CA HIS A 257 8.75 10.82 9.21
C HIS A 257 8.83 10.60 7.71
N VAL A 258 7.99 9.69 7.24
CA VAL A 258 7.62 9.57 5.83
C VAL A 258 6.13 9.88 5.71
N PHE A 259 5.81 10.84 4.85
CA PHE A 259 4.44 11.19 4.48
C PHE A 259 4.17 10.73 3.06
N GLN A 260 3.01 10.15 2.84
CA GLN A 260 2.56 9.78 1.50
C GLN A 260 1.15 10.30 1.28
N LEU A 261 0.92 10.92 0.13
CA LEU A 261 -0.39 11.32 -0.39
C LEU A 261 -0.66 10.45 -1.61
N SER A 262 -1.68 9.59 -1.54
CA SER A 262 -1.91 8.56 -2.53
C SER A 262 -3.27 8.65 -3.19
N PHE A 263 -3.33 8.21 -4.45
CA PHE A 263 -4.56 7.93 -5.19
C PHE A 263 -4.53 6.46 -5.62
N THR A 264 -5.60 5.73 -5.34
CA THR A 264 -5.69 4.30 -5.68
C THR A 264 -7.14 3.89 -5.91
N ASN A 265 -7.35 2.83 -6.71
CA ASN A 265 -8.66 2.20 -6.82
C ASN A 265 -8.98 1.24 -5.66
N SER A 266 -8.01 0.90 -4.82
CA SER A 266 -8.23 -0.02 -3.70
C SER A 266 -9.00 0.63 -2.56
N GLU A 267 -10.03 -0.02 -2.08
CA GLU A 267 -10.82 0.38 -0.92
C GLU A 267 -10.10 0.06 0.39
N ALA A 268 -9.51 -1.12 0.47
CA ALA A 268 -8.79 -1.63 1.63
C ALA A 268 -7.30 -1.27 1.59
N ILE A 269 -6.66 -1.34 2.76
CA ILE A 269 -5.23 -1.04 2.94
C ILE A 269 -4.41 -2.32 3.07
N GLY A 270 -4.91 -3.36 3.78
CA GLY A 270 -4.17 -4.61 4.00
C GLY A 270 -4.06 -5.48 2.74
N GLU A 271 -2.87 -6.06 2.47
CA GLU A 271 -2.58 -6.90 1.28
C GLU A 271 -3.57 -8.07 1.12
N GLY A 272 -3.96 -8.69 2.23
CA GLY A 272 -4.95 -9.79 2.21
C GLY A 272 -6.36 -9.36 1.80
N GLN A 273 -6.63 -8.07 1.66
CA GLN A 273 -7.90 -7.53 1.17
C GLN A 273 -7.76 -6.74 -0.12
N PHE A 274 -6.82 -5.78 -0.23
CA PHE A 274 -6.76 -4.96 -1.43
C PHE A 274 -6.35 -5.77 -2.66
N ILE A 275 -5.49 -6.77 -2.52
CA ILE A 275 -5.08 -7.62 -3.66
C ILE A 275 -6.27 -8.42 -4.20
N PRO A 276 -7.02 -9.19 -3.37
CA PRO A 276 -8.08 -10.06 -3.88
C PRO A 276 -9.43 -9.38 -4.08
N TYR A 277 -9.72 -8.25 -3.41
CA TYR A 277 -11.10 -7.75 -3.33
C TYR A 277 -11.26 -6.30 -3.84
N THR A 278 -10.29 -5.72 -4.54
CA THR A 278 -10.47 -4.42 -5.20
C THR A 278 -11.51 -4.55 -6.30
N ALA A 279 -12.63 -3.84 -6.18
CA ALA A 279 -13.73 -3.86 -7.14
C ALA A 279 -13.72 -2.63 -8.07
N SER A 280 -13.19 -1.51 -7.61
CA SER A 280 -13.18 -0.24 -8.33
C SER A 280 -12.20 -0.22 -9.49
N ASN A 281 -12.59 0.45 -10.59
CA ASN A 281 -11.82 0.54 -11.81
C ASN A 281 -11.30 1.97 -12.05
N TRP A 282 -10.01 2.12 -12.28
CA TRP A 282 -9.38 3.39 -12.61
C TRP A 282 -9.97 4.04 -13.87
N LEU A 283 -10.28 3.25 -14.88
CA LEU A 283 -10.80 3.74 -16.16
C LEU A 283 -12.22 4.33 -16.04
N ASP A 284 -12.96 3.94 -15.01
CA ASP A 284 -14.30 4.45 -14.72
C ASP A 284 -14.25 5.64 -13.74
N GLY A 285 -13.04 6.13 -13.40
CA GLY A 285 -12.85 7.23 -12.45
C GLY A 285 -13.02 6.81 -10.98
N GLU A 286 -13.08 5.51 -10.72
CA GLU A 286 -13.31 4.97 -9.38
C GLU A 286 -12.01 4.86 -8.60
N PHE A 287 -11.44 5.99 -8.24
CA PHE A 287 -10.27 6.07 -7.39
C PHE A 287 -10.49 7.02 -6.21
N ARG A 288 -9.68 6.86 -5.20
CA ARG A 288 -9.83 7.53 -3.91
C ARG A 288 -8.50 8.06 -3.40
N PHE A 289 -8.60 9.13 -2.65
CA PHE A 289 -7.48 9.72 -1.94
C PHE A 289 -7.16 8.89 -0.68
N GLY A 290 -5.90 8.90 -0.30
CA GLY A 290 -5.42 8.37 0.95
C GLY A 290 -4.15 9.09 1.39
N PHE A 291 -3.83 8.97 2.67
CA PHE A 291 -2.54 9.40 3.19
C PHE A 291 -1.94 8.35 4.11
N THR A 292 -0.62 8.35 4.21
CA THR A 292 0.13 7.57 5.19
C THR A 292 1.10 8.50 5.92
N ILE A 293 1.19 8.30 7.23
CA ILE A 293 2.21 8.91 8.08
C ILE A 293 2.93 7.77 8.79
N SER A 294 4.24 7.70 8.62
CA SER A 294 5.13 6.78 9.29
C SER A 294 6.13 7.57 10.12
N ARG A 295 6.43 7.10 11.34
CA ARG A 295 7.40 7.71 12.24
C ARG A 295 8.27 6.68 12.90
N GLU A 296 9.56 6.82 12.72
CA GLU A 296 10.61 6.02 13.35
C GLU A 296 10.99 6.60 14.74
N PHE A 297 11.24 5.69 15.73
CA PHE A 297 11.64 5.97 17.11
C PHE A 297 12.85 5.16 17.52
#